data_0a182d46c7c22cfbfe720499de04f769
#
_entry.id   0a182d46c7c22cfbfe720499de04f769
#
_cell.length_a   1.000
_cell.length_b   1.000
_cell.length_c   1.000
_cell.angle_alpha   90.00
_cell.angle_beta   90.00
_cell.angle_gamma   90.00
#
_symmetry.space_group_name_H-M   'P 1'
#
loop_
_entity.id
_entity.type
_entity.pdbx_description
1 polymer ?
#
loop_
_entity_poly.entity_id
_entity_poly.type
_entity_poly.pdbx_seq_one_letter_code
_entity_poly.pdbx_strand_id
1 'polypeptide(L)' 'MDPVARVREFLLDNIGHMTHPGQASFDPVSQHWFVPIYCRTSRGQVIIGDVELDQQGHIIFAPSREEMLTRLARTPVSTT' A
#
# COMPACT_ATOMS: atom_id res chain seq x y z
N MET A 1 -16.89 4.55 -5.95
CA MET A 1 -15.91 3.64 -5.33
C MET A 1 -14.76 4.46 -4.75
N ASP A 2 -14.33 4.13 -3.55
CA ASP A 2 -13.23 4.82 -2.89
C ASP A 2 -12.02 3.86 -2.82
N PRO A 3 -11.00 4.06 -3.68
CA PRO A 3 -9.87 3.14 -3.71
C PRO A 3 -9.10 3.09 -2.38
N VAL A 4 -9.02 4.22 -1.68
CA VAL A 4 -8.32 4.26 -0.39
C VAL A 4 -9.06 3.41 0.64
N ALA A 5 -10.38 3.49 0.69
CA ALA A 5 -11.18 2.68 1.61
C ALA A 5 -11.04 1.19 1.31
N ARG A 6 -11.01 0.82 0.04
CA ARG A 6 -10.83 -0.58 -0.35
C ARG A 6 -9.48 -1.12 0.10
N VAL A 7 -8.44 -0.32 -0.07
CA VAL A 7 -7.10 -0.74 0.36
C VAL A 7 -7.02 -0.81 1.89
N ARG A 8 -7.69 0.10 2.58
CA ARG A 8 -7.72 0.05 4.06
C ARG A 8 -8.34 -1.26 4.56
N GLU A 9 -9.44 -1.69 3.95
CA GLU A 9 -10.05 -2.98 4.30
C GLU A 9 -9.09 -4.13 4.03
N PHE A 10 -8.42 -4.12 2.89
CA PHE A 10 -7.44 -5.14 2.55
C PHE A 10 -6.33 -5.22 3.59
N LEU A 11 -5.81 -4.07 4.01
CA LEU A 11 -4.70 -4.03 4.96
C LEU A 11 -5.11 -4.53 6.35
N LEU A 12 -6.31 -4.18 6.80
CA LEU A 12 -6.81 -4.64 8.09
C LEU A 12 -6.96 -6.16 8.12
N ASP A 13 -7.42 -6.74 6.99
CA ASP A 13 -7.64 -8.19 6.92
C ASP A 13 -6.35 -8.98 6.77
N ASN A 14 -5.32 -8.39 6.15
CA ASN A 14 -4.13 -9.13 5.75
C ASN A 14 -2.87 -8.77 6.52
N ILE A 15 -2.72 -7.52 6.92
CA ILE A 15 -1.47 -7.04 7.50
C ILE A 15 -1.65 -6.54 8.93
N GLY A 16 -2.71 -5.78 9.17
CA GLY A 16 -3.00 -5.23 10.48
C GLY A 16 -2.93 -3.71 10.51
N HIS A 17 -3.04 -3.16 11.72
CA HIS A 17 -3.28 -1.73 11.90
C HIS A 17 -2.02 -0.85 11.89
N MET A 18 -0.84 -1.45 11.78
CA MET A 18 0.40 -0.66 11.65
C MET A 18 0.60 -0.12 10.24
N THR A 19 -0.20 -0.60 9.30
CA THR A 19 -0.14 -0.15 7.92
C THR A 19 -1.36 0.69 7.59
N HIS A 20 -1.20 1.60 6.64
CA HIS A 20 -2.31 2.42 6.17
C HIS A 20 -2.10 2.83 4.72
N PRO A 21 -3.20 3.08 3.99
CA PRO A 21 -3.10 3.51 2.60
C PRO A 21 -2.74 4.98 2.52
N GLY A 22 -1.95 5.34 1.51
CA GLY A 22 -1.68 6.72 1.18
C GLY A 22 -2.71 7.27 0.22
N GLN A 23 -2.36 8.35 -0.45
CA GLN A 23 -3.25 9.01 -1.40
C GLN A 23 -3.32 8.20 -2.68
N ALA A 24 -4.54 7.96 -3.17
CA ALA A 24 -4.76 7.25 -4.42
C ALA A 24 -4.37 8.14 -5.61
N SER A 25 -3.77 7.53 -6.62
CA SER A 25 -3.49 8.22 -7.88
C SER A 25 -4.08 7.40 -9.03
N PHE A 26 -4.61 8.10 -10.03
CA PHE A 26 -5.24 7.47 -11.17
C PHE A 26 -4.29 7.51 -12.38
N ASP A 27 -4.09 6.35 -13.00
CA ASP A 27 -3.29 6.25 -14.22
C ASP A 27 -4.23 6.28 -15.42
N PRO A 28 -4.22 7.33 -16.23
CA PRO A 28 -5.13 7.42 -17.38
C PRO A 28 -4.81 6.44 -18.49
N VAL A 29 -3.61 5.90 -18.54
CA VAL A 29 -3.23 4.94 -19.59
C VAL A 29 -3.85 3.58 -19.30
N SER A 30 -3.64 3.05 -18.09
CA SER A 30 -4.23 1.77 -17.69
C SER A 30 -5.67 1.91 -17.20
N GLN A 31 -6.06 3.13 -16.81
CA GLN A 31 -7.35 3.44 -16.19
C GLN A 31 -7.50 2.71 -14.84
N HIS A 32 -6.39 2.51 -14.16
CA HIS A 32 -6.38 1.89 -12.86
C HIS A 32 -5.96 2.87 -11.78
N TRP A 33 -6.35 2.56 -10.56
CA TRP A 33 -5.94 3.33 -9.38
C TRP A 33 -4.76 2.67 -8.72
N PHE A 34 -3.84 3.47 -8.22
CA PHE A 34 -2.69 3.01 -7.45
C PHE A 34 -2.71 3.66 -6.08
N VAL A 35 -2.60 2.84 -5.05
CA VAL A 35 -2.63 3.32 -3.67
C VAL A 35 -1.39 2.79 -2.97
N PRO A 36 -0.49 3.69 -2.51
CA PRO A 36 0.69 3.24 -1.78
C PRO A 36 0.33 2.74 -0.39
N ILE A 37 1.11 1.80 0.10
CA ILE A 37 0.94 1.26 1.45
C ILE A 37 2.08 1.78 2.31
N TYR A 38 1.73 2.45 3.39
CA TYR A 38 2.70 2.95 4.36
C TYR A 38 2.69 2.07 5.61
N CYS A 39 3.86 1.89 6.19
CA CYS A 39 4.00 1.24 7.48
C CYS A 39 4.60 2.24 8.45
N ARG A 40 3.98 2.37 9.61
CA ARG A 40 4.51 3.25 10.65
C ARG A 40 5.62 2.54 11.40
N THR A 41 6.78 3.18 11.46
CA THR A 41 7.92 2.66 12.19
C THR A 41 8.38 3.71 13.22
N SER A 42 9.29 3.31 14.09
CA SER A 42 9.86 4.23 15.09
C SER A 42 10.62 5.40 14.45
N ARG A 43 10.91 5.30 13.17
CA ARG A 43 11.65 6.32 12.44
C ARG A 43 10.82 7.07 11.42
N GLY A 44 9.50 6.88 11.47
CA GLY A 44 8.58 7.51 10.56
C GLY A 44 7.88 6.50 9.68
N GLN A 45 7.29 6.98 8.61
CA GLN A 45 6.52 6.15 7.70
C GLN A 45 7.38 5.72 6.52
N VAL A 46 7.25 4.44 6.14
CA VAL A 46 7.95 3.89 4.97
C VAL A 46 6.92 3.27 4.03
N ILE A 47 7.19 3.38 2.73
CA ILE A 47 6.35 2.77 1.71
C ILE A 47 6.80 1.32 1.54
N ILE A 48 5.87 0.39 1.74
CA ILE A 48 6.18 -1.04 1.66
C ILE A 48 5.53 -1.73 0.46
N GLY A 49 4.78 -1.01 -0.33
CA GLY A 49 4.19 -1.55 -1.55
C GLY A 49 3.13 -0.63 -2.12
N ASP A 50 2.53 -1.07 -3.22
CA ASP A 50 1.42 -0.38 -3.86
C ASP A 50 0.34 -1.39 -4.20
N VAL A 51 -0.92 -0.96 -4.11
CA VAL A 51 -2.05 -1.77 -4.53
C VAL A 51 -2.63 -1.16 -5.81
N GLU A 52 -2.86 -2.00 -6.80
CA GLU A 52 -3.49 -1.58 -8.05
C GLU A 52 -4.93 -2.06 -8.07
N LEU A 53 -5.86 -1.14 -8.36
CA LEU A 53 -7.29 -1.43 -8.42
C LEU A 53 -7.85 -0.99 -9.77
N ASP A 54 -8.87 -1.70 -10.24
CA ASP A 54 -9.60 -1.27 -11.43
C ASP A 54 -10.60 -0.17 -11.07
N GLN A 55 -11.34 0.31 -12.07
CA GLN A 55 -12.30 1.38 -11.87
C GLN A 55 -13.48 0.98 -11.00
N GLN A 56 -13.69 -0.32 -10.82
CA GLN A 56 -14.78 -0.85 -10.02
C GLN A 56 -14.37 -1.14 -8.58
N GLY A 57 -13.10 -0.95 -8.28
CA GLY A 57 -12.59 -1.17 -6.93
C GLY A 57 -12.08 -2.57 -6.68
N HIS A 58 -11.94 -3.38 -7.72
CA HIS A 58 -11.37 -4.71 -7.58
C HIS A 58 -9.85 -4.59 -7.50
N ILE A 59 -9.26 -5.30 -6.56
CA ILE A 59 -7.81 -5.33 -6.43
C ILE A 59 -7.25 -6.23 -7.53
N ILE A 60 -6.47 -5.63 -8.43
CA ILE A 60 -5.83 -6.33 -9.54
C ILE A 60 -4.49 -6.89 -9.11
N PHE A 61 -3.75 -6.11 -8.34
CA PHE A 61 -2.44 -6.50 -7.86
C PHE A 61 -2.23 -5.93 -6.47
N ALA A 62 -1.71 -6.76 -5.58
CA ALA A 62 -1.31 -6.32 -4.24
C ALA A 62 -0.07 -7.11 -3.84
N PRO A 63 0.87 -6.48 -3.12
CA PRO A 63 2.03 -7.21 -2.64
C PRO A 63 1.61 -8.24 -1.60
N SER A 64 2.34 -9.36 -1.55
CA SER A 64 2.11 -10.34 -0.51
C SER A 64 2.61 -9.79 0.83
N ARG A 65 2.14 -10.40 1.92
CA ARG A 65 2.63 -10.04 3.24
C ARG A 65 4.15 -10.22 3.32
N GLU A 66 4.65 -11.30 2.74
CA GLU A 66 6.09 -11.59 2.72
C GLU A 66 6.87 -10.52 1.97
N GLU A 67 6.36 -10.08 0.82
CA GLU A 67 7.00 -9.01 0.05
C GLU A 67 7.03 -7.71 0.84
N MET A 68 5.93 -7.38 1.51
CA MET A 68 5.86 -6.16 2.31
C MET A 68 6.84 -6.20 3.48
N LEU A 69 6.94 -7.34 4.16
CA LEU A 69 7.88 -7.50 5.26
C LEU A 69 9.32 -7.43 4.79
N THR A 70 9.60 -8.00 3.61
CA THR A 70 10.93 -7.92 3.01
C THR A 70 11.31 -6.49 2.70
N ARG A 71 10.39 -5.71 2.12
CA ARG A 71 10.66 -4.31 1.83
C ARG A 71 10.89 -3.50 3.09
N LEU A 72 10.10 -3.77 4.11
CA LEU A 72 10.27 -3.10 5.40
C LEU A 72 11.65 -3.37 5.99
N ALA A 73 12.10 -4.62 5.93
CA ALA A 73 13.41 -5.01 6.45
C ALA A 73 14.56 -4.38 5.64
N ARG A 74 14.34 -4.14 4.36
CA ARG A 74 15.36 -3.56 3.47
C ARG A 74 15.35 -2.05 3.45
N THR A 75 14.35 -1.42 4.04
CA THR A 75 14.30 0.02 4.06
C THR A 75 15.54 0.51 4.79
N PRO A 76 16.38 1.30 4.11
CA PRO A 76 17.59 1.76 4.75
C PRO A 76 17.26 2.64 5.94
N VAL A 77 17.96 2.36 7.02
CA VAL A 77 17.89 3.21 8.17
C VAL A 77 18.43 4.56 7.73
N SER A 78 17.57 5.55 7.69
CA SER A 78 18.03 6.88 7.35
C SER A 78 18.98 7.33 8.44
N THR A 79 20.25 7.29 8.13
CA THR A 79 21.28 7.71 9.07
C THR A 79 21.64 9.17 8.90
N THR A 80 20.96 9.82 8.03
CA THR A 80 21.18 11.25 7.82
C THR A 80 20.27 12.06 8.68
#